data_fda717a2421380155c45e3adbe7671bd
#
_entry.id   fda717a2421380155c45e3adbe7671bd
#
_cell.length_a   1.000
_cell.length_b   1.000
_cell.length_c   1.000
_cell.angle_alpha   90.00
_cell.angle_beta   90.00
_cell.angle_gamma   90.00
#
_symmetry.space_group_name_H-M   'P 1'
#
loop_
_entity.id
_entity.type
_entity.pdbx_description
1 polymer ?
#
loop_
_entity_poly.entity_id
_entity_poly.type
_entity_poly.pdbx_seq_one_letter_code
_entity_poly.pdbx_strand_id
1 'polypeptide(L)'
;MYQIIVSKTAEKFLDKLDSSDRERIIKALERIRVRPERFLEKLVGEKGYKFRVGDYRLFIDLDKGNLMISVIKIGYRKNIYKW
;
A
#
# COMPACT_ATOMS: atom_id res chain seq x y z
N MET A 1 1.41 16.49 -4.92
CA MET A 1 1.03 15.10 -5.16
C MET A 1 2.12 14.18 -4.64
N TYR A 2 1.74 13.16 -3.92
CA TYR A 2 2.70 12.22 -3.36
C TYR A 2 3.33 11.34 -4.43
N GLN A 3 4.57 10.96 -4.19
CA GLN A 3 5.30 10.03 -5.03
C GLN A 3 5.19 8.63 -4.41
N ILE A 4 5.01 7.61 -5.24
CA ILE A 4 4.87 6.25 -4.74
C ILE A 4 6.18 5.49 -4.93
N ILE A 5 6.63 4.87 -3.84
CA ILE A 5 7.81 4.02 -3.83
C ILE A 5 7.38 2.63 -3.37
N VAL A 6 7.78 1.61 -4.12
CA VAL A 6 7.41 0.23 -3.82
C VAL A 6 8.67 -0.52 -3.39
N SER A 7 8.61 -1.17 -2.22
CA SER A 7 9.73 -1.96 -1.74
C SER A 7 9.93 -3.18 -2.63
N LYS A 8 11.11 -3.79 -2.56
CA LYS A 8 11.39 -5.00 -3.32
C LYS A 8 10.46 -6.13 -2.91
N THR A 9 10.15 -6.24 -1.64
CA THR A 9 9.23 -7.26 -1.14
C THR A 9 7.84 -7.08 -1.75
N ALA A 10 7.34 -5.85 -1.74
CA ALA A 10 6.04 -5.55 -2.33
C ALA A 10 6.04 -5.75 -3.85
N GLU A 11 7.12 -5.35 -4.49
CA GLU A 11 7.26 -5.53 -5.93
C GLU A 11 7.21 -7.01 -6.34
N LYS A 12 7.89 -7.85 -5.58
CA LYS A 12 7.87 -9.30 -5.83
C LYS A 12 6.48 -9.87 -5.69
N PHE A 13 5.73 -9.38 -4.71
CA PHE A 13 4.36 -9.82 -4.53
C PHE A 13 3.50 -9.43 -5.74
N LEU A 14 3.64 -8.18 -6.19
CA LEU A 14 2.89 -7.71 -7.36
C LEU A 14 3.23 -8.52 -8.62
N ASP A 15 4.48 -8.88 -8.78
CA ASP A 15 4.91 -9.64 -9.96
C ASP A 15 4.28 -11.02 -10.05
N LYS A 16 3.85 -11.58 -8.92
CA LYS A 16 3.21 -12.90 -8.89
C LYS A 16 1.72 -12.86 -9.17
N LEU A 17 1.13 -11.68 -9.14
CA LEU A 17 -0.30 -11.54 -9.39
C LEU A 17 -0.58 -11.53 -10.89
N ASP A 18 -1.81 -11.92 -11.25
CA ASP A 18 -2.21 -11.74 -12.63
C ASP A 18 -2.31 -10.24 -12.93
N SER A 19 -2.34 -9.90 -14.21
CA SER A 19 -2.31 -8.50 -14.62
C SER A 19 -3.53 -7.72 -14.13
N SER A 20 -4.66 -8.37 -13.99
CA SER A 20 -5.90 -7.74 -13.56
C SER A 20 -5.78 -7.25 -12.11
N ASP A 21 -5.31 -8.12 -11.21
CA ASP A 21 -5.17 -7.76 -9.80
C ASP A 21 -4.03 -6.78 -9.58
N ARG A 22 -2.93 -6.96 -10.29
CA ARG A 22 -1.81 -6.02 -10.21
C ARG A 22 -2.25 -4.63 -10.60
N GLU A 23 -2.97 -4.52 -11.69
CA GLU A 23 -3.45 -3.22 -12.18
C GLU A 23 -4.42 -2.57 -11.21
N ARG A 24 -5.28 -3.37 -10.57
CA ARG A 24 -6.21 -2.87 -9.56
C ARG A 24 -5.45 -2.19 -8.42
N ILE A 25 -4.39 -2.83 -7.94
CA ILE A 25 -3.58 -2.27 -6.85
C ILE A 25 -2.88 -1.00 -7.30
N ILE A 26 -2.30 -1.02 -8.49
CA ILE A 26 -1.59 0.14 -9.02
C ILE A 26 -2.54 1.34 -9.18
N LYS A 27 -3.72 1.11 -9.72
CA LYS A 27 -4.71 2.17 -9.88
C LYS A 27 -5.17 2.71 -8.53
N ALA A 28 -5.34 1.84 -7.55
CA ALA A 28 -5.73 2.28 -6.21
C ALA A 28 -4.65 3.16 -5.58
N LEU A 29 -3.38 2.79 -5.76
CA LEU A 29 -2.27 3.61 -5.27
C LEU A 29 -2.23 4.96 -5.96
N GLU A 30 -2.45 5.00 -7.27
CA GLU A 30 -2.49 6.26 -8.00
C GLU A 30 -3.58 7.18 -7.46
N ARG A 31 -4.72 6.61 -7.09
CA ARG A 31 -5.85 7.37 -6.57
C ARG A 31 -5.54 8.08 -5.26
N ILE A 32 -4.75 7.47 -4.39
CA ILE A 32 -4.49 8.06 -3.08
C ILE A 32 -3.36 9.08 -3.06
N ARG A 33 -2.71 9.33 -4.20
CA ARG A 33 -1.54 10.22 -4.26
C ARG A 33 -1.86 11.67 -3.88
N VAL A 34 -3.08 12.11 -4.10
CA VAL A 34 -3.46 13.50 -3.80
C VAL A 34 -3.69 13.70 -2.31
N ARG A 35 -4.47 12.80 -1.70
CA ARG A 35 -4.80 12.89 -0.28
C ARG A 35 -4.80 11.51 0.35
N PRO A 36 -3.63 10.96 0.62
CA PRO A 36 -3.55 9.59 1.14
C PRO A 36 -4.24 9.43 2.48
N GLU A 37 -4.26 10.45 3.34
CA GLU A 37 -4.87 10.35 4.66
C GLU A 37 -6.35 10.00 4.61
N ARG A 38 -7.01 10.27 3.51
CA ARG A 38 -8.44 9.96 3.37
C ARG A 38 -8.69 8.47 3.17
N PHE A 39 -7.70 7.74 2.72
CA PHE A 39 -7.85 6.34 2.34
C PHE A 39 -7.11 5.39 3.26
N LEU A 40 -6.10 5.88 3.96
CA LEU A 40 -5.24 5.05 4.78
C LEU A 40 -5.75 5.00 6.20
N GLU A 41 -5.61 3.83 6.81
CA GLU A 41 -5.99 3.61 8.19
C GLU A 41 -4.73 3.44 9.02
N LYS A 42 -4.58 4.25 10.07
CA LYS A 42 -3.37 4.20 10.88
C LYS A 42 -3.33 2.91 11.68
N LEU A 43 -2.15 2.31 11.75
CA LEU A 43 -1.95 1.09 12.54
C LEU A 43 -2.00 1.42 14.03
N VAL A 44 -2.64 0.54 14.79
CA VAL A 44 -2.75 0.70 16.24
C VAL A 44 -1.46 0.18 16.89
N GLY A 45 -0.83 1.04 17.69
CA GLY A 45 0.37 0.64 18.41
C GLY A 45 1.63 0.51 17.58
N GLU A 46 1.56 0.84 16.31
CA GLU A 46 2.69 0.75 15.41
C GLU A 46 2.72 1.94 14.47
N LYS A 47 3.93 2.22 13.95
CA LYS A 47 4.10 3.27 12.98
C LYS A 47 3.64 2.77 11.61
N GLY A 48 2.98 3.63 10.85
CA GLY A 48 2.55 3.29 9.52
C GLY A 48 1.06 3.15 9.37
N TYR A 49 0.66 2.74 8.19
CA TYR A 49 -0.75 2.69 7.79
C TYR A 49 -1.05 1.42 7.04
N LYS A 50 -2.32 1.04 7.02
CA LYS A 50 -2.80 -0.05 6.18
C LYS A 50 -3.79 0.49 5.16
N PHE A 51 -3.80 -0.15 4.01
CA PHE A 51 -4.66 0.21 2.90
C PHE A 51 -5.24 -1.06 2.30
N ARG A 52 -6.56 -1.13 2.24
CA ARG A 52 -7.24 -2.31 1.72
C ARG A 52 -7.62 -2.09 0.26
N VAL A 53 -7.23 -3.05 -0.59
CA VAL A 53 -7.59 -3.05 -2.00
C VAL A 53 -8.13 -4.44 -2.33
N GLY A 54 -9.45 -4.58 -2.43
CA GLY A 54 -10.06 -5.88 -2.68
C GLY A 54 -9.69 -6.89 -1.62
N ASP A 55 -9.10 -8.00 -2.03
CA ASP A 55 -8.66 -9.07 -1.13
C ASP A 55 -7.24 -8.87 -0.62
N TYR A 56 -6.65 -7.72 -0.90
CA TYR A 56 -5.27 -7.44 -0.53
C TYR A 56 -5.18 -6.37 0.52
N ARG A 57 -4.12 -6.44 1.30
CA ARG A 57 -3.81 -5.43 2.31
C ARG A 57 -2.38 -4.95 2.09
N LEU A 58 -2.22 -3.63 2.04
CA LEU A 58 -0.93 -3.00 1.85
C LEU A 58 -0.52 -2.31 3.14
N PHE A 59 0.75 -2.45 3.50
CA PHE A 59 1.32 -1.70 4.61
C PHE A 59 2.15 -0.57 4.05
N ILE A 60 1.86 0.63 4.50
CA ILE A 60 2.36 1.86 3.89
C ILE A 60 2.99 2.75 4.95
N ASP A 61 4.12 3.34 4.59
CA ASP A 61 4.72 4.41 5.36
C ASP A 61 4.49 5.72 4.62
N LEU A 62 4.11 6.75 5.35
CA LEU A 62 3.75 8.03 4.77
C LEU A 62 4.71 9.09 5.25
N ASP A 63 5.41 9.71 4.33
CA ASP A 63 6.30 10.83 4.64
C ASP A 63 5.66 12.11 4.12
N LYS A 64 5.02 12.84 5.01
CA LYS A 64 4.30 14.06 4.64
C LYS A 64 5.23 15.20 4.28
N GLY A 65 6.41 15.22 4.87
CA GLY A 65 7.38 16.26 4.59
C GLY A 65 7.93 16.19 3.19
N ASN A 66 8.24 14.98 2.73
CA ASN A 66 8.78 14.74 1.39
C ASN A 66 7.72 14.30 0.40
N LEU A 67 6.47 14.21 0.82
CA LEU A 67 5.35 13.78 -0.02
C LEU A 67 5.60 12.43 -0.66
N MET A 68 5.91 11.44 0.17
CA MET A 68 6.23 10.09 -0.30
C MET A 68 5.33 9.06 0.35
N ILE A 69 4.82 8.14 -0.47
CA ILE A 69 4.06 6.99 -0.05
C ILE A 69 4.92 5.76 -0.31
N SER A 70 5.38 5.09 0.74
CA SER A 70 6.22 3.90 0.60
C SER A 70 5.40 2.66 0.87
N VAL A 71 5.25 1.82 -0.15
CA VAL A 71 4.54 0.54 -0.02
C VAL A 71 5.56 -0.48 0.49
N ILE A 72 5.43 -0.85 1.76
CA ILE A 72 6.40 -1.70 2.44
C ILE A 72 6.13 -3.17 2.18
N LYS A 73 4.87 -3.57 2.26
CA LYS A 73 4.49 -4.98 2.16
C LYS A 73 3.08 -5.09 1.62
N ILE A 74 2.83 -6.12 0.82
CA ILE A 74 1.51 -6.44 0.29
C ILE A 74 1.24 -7.90 0.59
N GLY A 75 0.02 -8.22 0.98
CA GLY A 75 -0.36 -9.60 1.23
C GLY A 75 -1.86 -9.77 1.12
N TYR A 76 -2.30 -11.02 1.22
CA TYR A 76 -3.71 -11.34 1.22
C TYR A 76 -4.32 -10.93 2.54
N ARG A 77 -5.49 -10.34 2.49
CA ARG A 77 -6.19 -9.82 3.65
C ARG A 77 -6.34 -10.83 4.77
N LYS A 78 -6.64 -12.06 4.43
CA LYS A 78 -6.88 -13.09 5.44
C LYS A 78 -5.61 -13.76 5.97
N ASN A 79 -4.46 -13.51 5.34
CA ASN A 79 -3.19 -14.11 5.74
C ASN A 79 -2.24 -13.14 6.41
N ILE A 80 -2.58 -11.86 6.42
CA ILE A 80 -1.66 -10.84 6.90
C ILE A 80 -2.29 -10.12 8.08
N TYR A 81 -1.97 -10.60 9.27
CA TYR A 81 -2.49 -10.04 10.53
C TYR A 81 -1.53 -9.08 11.18
N LYS A 82 -0.25 -9.25 10.94
CA LYS A 82 0.82 -8.45 11.53
C LYS A 82 1.87 -8.15 10.48
N TRP A 83 2.69 -7.19 10.80
CA TRP A 83 3.87 -6.89 10.00
C TRP A 83 4.77 -8.09 9.83
#